data_b8c8c36bcf9b2f04eafd35783d6f990b
#
_entry.id   b8c8c36bcf9b2f04eafd35783d6f990b
#
_cell.length_a   1.000
_cell.length_b   1.000
_cell.length_c   1.000
_cell.angle_alpha   90.00
_cell.angle_beta   90.00
_cell.angle_gamma   90.00
#
_symmetry.space_group_name_H-M   'P 1'
#
loop_
_entity.id
_entity.type
_entity.pdbx_description
1 polymer ?
#
loop_
_entity_poly.entity_id
_entity_poly.type
_entity_poly.pdbx_seq_one_letter_code
_entity_poly.pdbx_strand_id
1 'polypeptide(L)'
;MNEIIKFLKKRRSVTAKKMLPGNVTENDLNDILECALRVPDHGALSPWKLVVIQNDMRKTIGEEILVPEFKKNNIDIDEEKLLFEKNRFLRADKIIAVIYSPVDSAKIPNWEMMLSTGAVCQNITI
;
A
#
# COMPACT_ATOMS: atom_id res chain seq x y z
N MET A 1 -18.78 -16.59 19.67
CA MET A 1 -18.29 -16.42 18.29
C MET A 1 -16.83 -16.01 18.39
N ASN A 2 -15.94 -16.64 17.61
CA ASN A 2 -14.50 -16.34 17.62
C ASN A 2 -14.24 -14.87 17.26
N GLU A 3 -13.33 -14.21 17.98
CA GLU A 3 -13.05 -12.77 17.81
C GLU A 3 -12.51 -12.44 16.41
N ILE A 4 -11.71 -13.33 15.81
CA ILE A 4 -11.23 -13.19 14.45
C ILE A 4 -12.40 -13.15 13.44
N ILE A 5 -13.37 -14.04 13.62
CA ILE A 5 -14.56 -14.08 12.76
C ILE A 5 -15.40 -12.79 12.91
N LYS A 6 -15.54 -12.29 14.14
CA LYS A 6 -16.24 -11.02 14.39
C LYS A 6 -15.53 -9.85 13.71
N PHE A 7 -14.22 -9.81 13.85
CA PHE A 7 -13.38 -8.77 13.22
C PHE A 7 -13.52 -8.79 11.71
N LEU A 8 -13.31 -9.94 11.05
CA LEU A 8 -13.40 -10.07 9.60
C LEU A 8 -14.79 -9.68 9.06
N LYS A 9 -15.86 -10.01 9.77
CA LYS A 9 -17.23 -9.61 9.39
C LYS A 9 -17.47 -8.11 9.52
N LYS A 10 -16.77 -7.41 10.40
CA LYS A 10 -16.93 -5.97 10.65
C LYS A 10 -15.95 -5.10 9.85
N ARG A 11 -14.84 -5.69 9.39
CA ARG A 11 -13.81 -4.95 8.66
C ARG A 11 -14.41 -4.15 7.51
N ARG A 12 -14.03 -2.90 7.41
CA ARG A 12 -14.33 -1.99 6.28
C ARG A 12 -13.06 -1.27 5.85
N SER A 13 -12.96 -0.99 4.56
CA SER A 13 -11.91 -0.11 4.05
C SER A 13 -12.14 1.33 4.52
N VAL A 14 -11.07 1.97 4.96
CA VAL A 14 -11.06 3.39 5.32
C VAL A 14 -10.41 4.16 4.18
N THR A 15 -11.11 5.15 3.64
CA THR A 15 -10.56 6.00 2.58
C THR A 15 -9.49 6.92 3.15
N ALA A 16 -8.46 7.25 2.37
CA ALA A 16 -7.38 8.13 2.79
C ALA A 16 -7.87 9.52 3.29
N LYS A 17 -9.02 9.99 2.80
CA LYS A 17 -9.66 11.25 3.28
C LYS A 17 -10.14 11.19 4.73
N LYS A 18 -10.36 9.98 5.26
CA LYS A 18 -10.83 9.74 6.63
C LYS A 18 -9.71 9.30 7.56
N MET A 19 -8.51 9.12 7.05
CA MET A 19 -7.35 8.84 7.87
C MET A 19 -6.95 10.11 8.61
N LEU A 20 -6.59 9.96 9.86
CA LEU A 20 -6.02 11.03 10.66
C LEU A 20 -4.51 10.84 10.67
N PRO A 21 -3.72 11.90 10.53
CA PRO A 21 -2.30 11.83 10.86
C PRO A 21 -2.22 11.40 12.31
N GLY A 22 -1.55 10.34 12.57
CA GLY A 22 -1.58 9.75 13.87
C GLY A 22 -0.24 9.17 14.23
N ASN A 23 -0.24 8.10 14.90
CA ASN A 23 0.85 7.66 15.71
C ASN A 23 1.21 6.22 15.35
N VAL A 24 1.40 5.94 14.06
CA VAL A 24 1.92 4.63 13.64
C VAL A 24 3.38 4.54 14.07
N THR A 25 3.62 3.81 15.16
CA THR A 25 4.97 3.59 15.68
C THR A 25 5.77 2.65 14.77
N GLU A 26 7.09 2.59 14.97
CA GLU A 26 7.92 1.61 14.26
C GLU A 26 7.54 0.16 14.64
N ASN A 27 7.11 -0.07 15.89
CA ASN A 27 6.62 -1.39 16.31
C ASN A 27 5.34 -1.77 15.58
N ASP A 28 4.37 -0.85 15.50
CA ASP A 28 3.13 -1.10 14.72
C ASP A 28 3.45 -1.41 13.26
N LEU A 29 4.39 -0.66 12.66
CA LEU A 29 4.81 -0.91 11.28
C LEU A 29 5.43 -2.30 11.12
N ASN A 30 6.31 -2.70 12.04
CA ASN A 30 6.94 -4.02 12.00
C ASN A 30 5.90 -5.13 12.14
N ASP A 31 4.95 -5.01 13.06
CA ASP A 31 3.86 -5.97 13.24
C ASP A 31 3.01 -6.09 11.96
N ILE A 32 2.68 -4.95 11.32
CA ILE A 32 1.95 -4.92 10.05
C ILE A 32 2.74 -5.65 8.96
N LEU A 33 4.04 -5.38 8.83
CA LEU A 33 4.89 -6.00 7.82
C LEU A 33 5.07 -7.50 8.05
N GLU A 34 5.26 -7.92 9.31
CA GLU A 34 5.34 -9.35 9.66
C GLU A 34 4.03 -10.08 9.32
N CYS A 35 2.88 -9.52 9.69
CA CYS A 35 1.58 -10.06 9.35
C CYS A 35 1.34 -10.09 7.83
N ALA A 36 1.76 -9.03 7.12
CA ALA A 36 1.62 -8.92 5.67
C ALA A 36 2.26 -10.10 4.93
N LEU A 37 3.41 -10.56 5.41
CA LEU A 37 4.18 -11.63 4.78
C LEU A 37 3.69 -13.05 5.12
N ARG A 38 2.69 -13.20 6.01
CA ARG A 38 2.12 -14.49 6.41
C ARG A 38 0.99 -14.92 5.48
N VAL A 39 1.30 -15.14 4.23
CA VAL A 39 0.36 -15.50 3.18
C VAL A 39 0.73 -16.83 2.51
N PRO A 40 -0.26 -17.53 1.91
CA PRO A 40 0.04 -18.65 1.03
C PRO A 40 0.90 -18.20 -0.16
N ASP A 41 2.01 -18.88 -0.37
CA ASP A 41 2.92 -18.62 -1.48
C ASP A 41 3.45 -19.94 -2.02
N HIS A 42 2.95 -20.34 -3.19
CA HIS A 42 3.33 -21.60 -3.82
C HIS A 42 4.82 -21.55 -4.19
N GLY A 43 5.57 -22.49 -3.65
CA GLY A 43 7.02 -22.59 -3.85
C GLY A 43 7.86 -21.55 -3.09
N ALA A 44 7.25 -20.76 -2.20
CA ALA A 44 7.94 -19.73 -1.40
C ALA A 44 8.76 -18.76 -2.27
N LEU A 45 8.17 -18.31 -3.38
CA LEU A 45 8.81 -17.47 -4.38
C LEU A 45 8.92 -16.00 -3.98
N SER A 46 8.10 -15.58 -3.01
CA SER A 46 8.01 -14.18 -2.54
C SER A 46 7.89 -13.16 -3.69
N PRO A 47 6.85 -13.29 -4.56
CA PRO A 47 6.76 -12.52 -5.80
C PRO A 47 6.32 -11.07 -5.56
N TRP A 48 6.83 -10.44 -4.50
CA TRP A 48 6.52 -9.07 -4.11
C TRP A 48 7.74 -8.35 -3.56
N LYS A 49 7.65 -7.02 -3.59
CA LYS A 49 8.53 -6.12 -2.83
C LYS A 49 7.65 -5.16 -2.04
N LEU A 50 8.02 -4.90 -0.79
CA LEU A 50 7.37 -3.91 0.05
C LEU A 50 8.26 -2.68 0.15
N VAL A 51 7.71 -1.51 -0.13
CA VAL A 51 8.41 -0.23 0.02
C VAL A 51 7.63 0.62 1.00
N VAL A 52 8.26 0.97 2.12
CA VAL A 52 7.69 1.87 3.12
C VAL A 52 8.06 3.30 2.78
N ILE A 53 7.04 4.14 2.58
CA ILE A 53 7.18 5.56 2.29
C ILE A 53 6.72 6.32 3.54
N GLN A 54 7.64 7.01 4.18
CA GLN A 54 7.40 7.72 5.44
C GLN A 54 8.22 9.02 5.53
N ASN A 55 8.00 9.80 6.56
CA ASN A 55 8.69 11.05 6.83
C ASN A 55 8.62 12.01 5.61
N ASP A 56 9.71 12.68 5.30
CA ASP A 56 9.77 13.67 4.21
C ASP A 56 9.59 13.06 2.82
N MET A 57 9.85 11.77 2.64
CA MET A 57 9.69 11.09 1.35
C MET A 57 8.25 11.20 0.83
N ARG A 58 7.23 11.23 1.70
CA ARG A 58 5.83 11.43 1.32
C ARG A 58 5.61 12.78 0.63
N LYS A 59 6.27 13.83 1.14
CA LYS A 59 6.23 15.17 0.56
C LYS A 59 6.99 15.21 -0.76
N THR A 60 8.21 14.65 -0.77
CA THR A 60 9.07 14.58 -1.96
C THR A 60 8.35 13.90 -3.13
N ILE A 61 7.69 12.76 -2.90
CA ILE A 61 6.90 12.07 -3.94
C ILE A 61 5.77 12.96 -4.46
N GLY A 62 5.07 13.67 -3.58
CA GLY A 62 4.01 14.60 -3.97
C GLY A 62 4.53 15.71 -4.88
N GLU A 63 5.62 16.35 -4.49
CA GLU A 63 6.19 17.51 -5.18
C GLU A 63 6.96 17.13 -6.46
N GLU A 64 7.76 16.08 -6.42
CA GLU A 64 8.71 15.76 -7.49
C GLU A 64 8.20 14.71 -8.48
N ILE A 65 7.17 13.94 -8.10
CA ILE A 65 6.62 12.88 -8.95
C ILE A 65 5.16 13.16 -9.31
N LEU A 66 4.27 13.26 -8.31
CA LEU A 66 2.84 13.34 -8.59
C LEU A 66 2.44 14.65 -9.25
N VAL A 67 2.97 15.79 -8.80
CA VAL A 67 2.67 17.09 -9.39
C VAL A 67 3.17 17.20 -10.83
N PRO A 68 4.43 16.86 -11.17
CA PRO A 68 4.89 16.86 -12.55
C PRO A 68 4.09 15.94 -13.47
N GLU A 69 3.81 14.70 -13.03
CA GLU A 69 3.02 13.76 -13.83
C GLU A 69 1.56 14.21 -14.00
N PHE A 70 0.96 14.81 -12.98
CA PHE A 70 -0.37 15.38 -13.10
C PHE A 70 -0.40 16.53 -14.12
N LYS A 71 0.58 17.44 -14.09
CA LYS A 71 0.71 18.53 -15.06
C LYS A 71 0.88 18.04 -16.49
N LYS A 72 1.67 16.99 -16.67
CA LYS A 72 1.93 16.40 -18.00
C LYS A 72 0.68 15.79 -18.63
N ASN A 73 -0.18 15.19 -17.80
CA ASN A 73 -1.34 14.43 -18.26
C ASN A 73 -2.66 15.22 -18.25
N ASN A 74 -2.66 16.50 -17.87
CA ASN A 74 -3.86 17.33 -17.81
C ASN A 74 -3.62 18.69 -18.45
N ILE A 75 -4.57 19.13 -19.27
CA ILE A 75 -4.49 20.42 -19.98
C ILE A 75 -5.04 21.56 -19.12
N ASP A 76 -6.18 21.32 -18.44
CA ASP A 76 -6.82 22.29 -17.55
C ASP A 76 -6.46 21.96 -16.10
N ILE A 77 -5.46 22.67 -15.58
CA ILE A 77 -4.95 22.46 -14.24
C ILE A 77 -5.56 23.49 -13.30
N ASP A 78 -6.42 22.98 -12.43
CA ASP A 78 -6.98 23.68 -11.30
C ASP A 78 -6.00 23.60 -10.12
N GLU A 79 -5.78 24.74 -9.44
CA GLU A 79 -4.89 24.81 -8.28
C GLU A 79 -5.31 23.88 -7.13
N GLU A 80 -6.62 23.71 -6.93
CA GLU A 80 -7.15 22.80 -5.91
C GLU A 80 -6.75 21.35 -6.20
N LYS A 81 -6.89 20.93 -7.45
CA LYS A 81 -6.47 19.58 -7.87
C LYS A 81 -4.96 19.39 -7.75
N LEU A 82 -4.20 20.42 -8.09
CA LEU A 82 -2.74 20.38 -7.97
C LEU A 82 -2.31 20.22 -6.51
N LEU A 83 -2.91 21.00 -5.62
CA LEU A 83 -2.67 20.90 -4.18
C LEU A 83 -3.09 19.54 -3.61
N PHE A 84 -4.20 18.99 -4.13
CA PHE A 84 -4.66 17.66 -3.77
C PHE A 84 -3.63 16.57 -4.14
N GLU A 85 -3.06 16.63 -5.36
CA GLU A 85 -2.02 15.71 -5.80
C GLU A 85 -0.73 15.88 -4.98
N LYS A 86 -0.30 17.11 -4.78
CA LYS A 86 0.85 17.44 -3.94
C LYS A 86 0.76 16.80 -2.55
N ASN A 87 -0.43 16.86 -1.94
CA ASN A 87 -0.66 16.38 -0.57
C ASN A 87 -1.20 14.95 -0.50
N ARG A 88 -1.28 14.23 -1.63
CA ARG A 88 -1.90 12.90 -1.69
C ARG A 88 -1.30 11.93 -0.67
N PHE A 89 0.02 11.92 -0.51
CA PHE A 89 0.73 11.00 0.37
C PHE A 89 0.89 11.52 1.81
N LEU A 90 0.47 12.76 2.09
CA LEU A 90 0.50 13.31 3.44
C LEU A 90 -0.73 12.93 4.28
N ARG A 91 -1.71 12.20 3.71
CA ARG A 91 -2.95 11.80 4.39
C ARG A 91 -2.77 10.65 5.38
N ALA A 92 -1.66 9.94 5.31
CA ALA A 92 -1.30 8.86 6.21
C ALA A 92 0.14 9.05 6.68
N ASP A 93 0.45 8.59 7.88
CA ASP A 93 1.82 8.67 8.43
C ASP A 93 2.79 7.81 7.67
N LYS A 94 2.33 6.65 7.26
CA LYS A 94 3.11 5.65 6.54
C LYS A 94 2.30 5.11 5.38
N ILE A 95 2.97 4.82 4.28
CA ILE A 95 2.38 4.20 3.10
C ILE A 95 3.22 2.97 2.78
N ILE A 96 2.57 1.86 2.55
CA ILE A 96 3.22 0.62 2.12
C ILE A 96 2.85 0.39 0.66
N ALA A 97 3.82 0.54 -0.23
CA ALA A 97 3.66 0.16 -1.61
C ALA A 97 3.99 -1.33 -1.77
N VAL A 98 3.02 -2.10 -2.25
CA VAL A 98 3.20 -3.51 -2.58
C VAL A 98 3.44 -3.62 -4.07
N ILE A 99 4.64 -4.02 -4.44
CA ILE A 99 5.06 -4.13 -5.84
C ILE A 99 5.03 -5.61 -6.22
N TYR A 100 4.21 -5.97 -7.21
CA TYR A 100 4.25 -7.29 -7.80
C TYR A 100 5.56 -7.46 -8.56
N SER A 101 6.33 -8.47 -8.18
CA SER A 101 7.67 -8.77 -8.71
C SER A 101 7.77 -10.28 -8.98
N PRO A 102 7.15 -10.76 -10.07
CA PRO A 102 7.17 -12.18 -10.37
C PRO A 102 8.58 -12.68 -10.65
N VAL A 103 8.80 -13.96 -10.39
CA VAL A 103 10.03 -14.66 -10.73
C VAL A 103 9.75 -15.70 -11.81
N ASP A 104 10.75 -16.01 -12.61
CA ASP A 104 10.61 -17.06 -13.62
C ASP A 104 10.46 -18.43 -12.95
N SER A 105 9.39 -19.12 -13.29
CA SER A 105 9.11 -20.46 -12.81
C SER A 105 8.43 -21.30 -13.89
N ALA A 106 9.01 -22.45 -14.21
CA ALA A 106 8.41 -23.39 -15.16
C ALA A 106 7.17 -24.11 -14.60
N LYS A 107 7.00 -24.09 -13.26
CA LYS A 107 5.94 -24.84 -12.58
C LYS A 107 4.82 -23.96 -12.04
N ILE A 108 5.12 -22.72 -11.68
CA ILE A 108 4.20 -21.84 -10.99
C ILE A 108 3.86 -20.67 -11.90
N PRO A 109 2.61 -20.53 -12.34
CA PRO A 109 2.22 -19.48 -13.28
C PRO A 109 2.11 -18.12 -12.59
N ASN A 110 2.28 -17.05 -13.36
CA ASN A 110 2.24 -15.66 -12.87
C ASN A 110 0.94 -15.29 -12.14
N TRP A 111 -0.20 -15.88 -12.51
CA TRP A 111 -1.47 -15.58 -11.85
C TRP A 111 -1.50 -16.07 -10.38
N GLU A 112 -0.86 -17.22 -10.07
CA GLU A 112 -0.74 -17.68 -8.68
C GLU A 112 0.14 -16.72 -7.87
N MET A 113 1.26 -16.27 -8.43
CA MET A 113 2.14 -15.28 -7.81
C MET A 113 1.40 -13.95 -7.56
N MET A 114 0.54 -13.52 -8.49
CA MET A 114 -0.28 -12.33 -8.34
C MET A 114 -1.31 -12.49 -7.20
N LEU A 115 -1.92 -13.67 -7.06
CA LEU A 115 -2.83 -13.96 -5.95
C LEU A 115 -2.11 -13.91 -4.59
N SER A 116 -0.90 -14.45 -4.50
CA SER A 116 -0.07 -14.37 -3.29
C SER A 116 0.23 -12.91 -2.94
N THR A 117 0.60 -12.08 -3.94
CA THR A 117 0.81 -10.64 -3.74
C THR A 117 -0.48 -9.92 -3.31
N GLY A 118 -1.62 -10.31 -3.87
CA GLY A 118 -2.94 -9.80 -3.45
C GLY A 118 -3.27 -10.17 -2.00
N ALA A 119 -2.88 -11.36 -1.55
CA ALA A 119 -3.04 -11.77 -0.15
C ALA A 119 -2.16 -10.93 0.79
N VAL A 120 -0.95 -10.51 0.38
CA VAL A 120 -0.12 -9.55 1.13
C VAL A 120 -0.88 -8.23 1.30
N CYS A 121 -1.47 -7.68 0.24
CA CYS A 121 -2.29 -6.47 0.32
C CYS A 121 -3.46 -6.64 1.29
N GLN A 122 -4.12 -7.81 1.27
CA GLN A 122 -5.23 -8.10 2.18
C GLN A 122 -4.77 -8.09 3.63
N ASN A 123 -3.65 -8.74 3.96
CA ASN A 123 -3.13 -8.78 5.33
C ASN A 123 -2.73 -7.39 5.85
N ILE A 124 -2.17 -6.51 4.99
CA ILE A 124 -1.88 -5.11 5.37
C ILE A 124 -3.16 -4.34 5.73
N THR A 125 -4.30 -4.71 5.16
CA THR A 125 -5.57 -3.98 5.36
C THR A 125 -6.46 -4.57 6.46
N ILE A 126 -6.05 -5.65 7.07
CA ILE A 126 -6.69 -6.29 8.22
C ILE A 126 -6.19 -5.69 9.51
#